data_75bd596a0e1fb4f1c69451394641139b
#
_entry.id   75bd596a0e1fb4f1c69451394641139b
#
_cell.length_a   1.000
_cell.length_b   1.000
_cell.length_c   1.000
_cell.angle_alpha   90.00
_cell.angle_beta   90.00
_cell.angle_gamma   90.00
#
_symmetry.space_group_name_H-M   'P 1'
#
loop_
_entity.id
_entity.type
_entity.pdbx_description
1 polymer ?
#
loop_
_entity_poly.entity_id
_entity_poly.type
_entity_poly.pdbx_seq_one_letter_code
_entity_poly.pdbx_strand_id
1 'polypeptide(L)'
;EVGRRMLKFPMHPRYARMFLAAEEYGCVRSIALMAALTQGRNFLLRNVDKRTAEAREELFGEEHESDFFLLMRAWRYADKANYNPDACRRLGIHIQGVRQVGPLFEQFLQIAAAEKLDVTEKRIDAVAVRKCVLVGFSDQLARRLDKGTLRCELVHKRKGVLARESCIDEAPLFVAAEITEIESRGEVNVLLNLCTAVEEAWLKEVFPDDFQDAGGVLYDESAKRVLARKERRFRDLVLESKQTAEEPPEGEAAVLLAREVSAGRITLTEWNEAVEQWIIRVNYLAKWWPELEVNPITDADRATLIEQICYGSLGARELKDKPVMPVLRDWLLAEQLAVLDDYLPERLVMANGRKARLTYTKDGPPILSARIQELYGVNSKFTLGHGRVAVKIEVLAPNQRPIQVTDDLSHFWRDQYPKIKAELSRRYPRHEWR
;
A
#
# COMPACT_ATOMS: atom_id res chain seq x y z
N GLU A 1 -7.85 21.56 25.35
CA GLU A 1 -7.87 23.03 25.53
C GLU A 1 -8.16 23.76 24.21
N VAL A 2 -7.39 23.50 23.14
CA VAL A 2 -7.58 24.12 21.80
C VAL A 2 -9.02 23.99 21.29
N GLY A 3 -9.62 22.81 21.35
CA GLY A 3 -10.98 22.57 20.87
C GLY A 3 -12.05 23.41 21.59
N ARG A 4 -11.89 23.66 22.90
CA ARG A 4 -12.80 24.55 23.66
C ARG A 4 -12.67 26.00 23.23
N ARG A 5 -11.46 26.47 22.92
CA ARG A 5 -11.23 27.82 22.42
C ARG A 5 -11.82 27.97 20.99
N MET A 6 -11.68 26.95 20.14
CA MET A 6 -12.27 26.98 18.78
C MET A 6 -13.80 27.12 18.80
N LEU A 7 -14.51 26.53 19.77
CA LEU A 7 -15.97 26.62 19.90
C LEU A 7 -16.49 28.05 20.12
N LYS A 8 -15.63 28.97 20.56
CA LYS A 8 -15.99 30.37 20.76
C LYS A 8 -16.09 31.18 19.45
N PHE A 9 -15.52 30.65 18.37
CA PHE A 9 -15.58 31.26 17.06
C PHE A 9 -16.76 30.67 16.24
N PRO A 10 -17.80 31.47 15.94
CA PRO A 10 -18.97 31.02 15.16
C PRO A 10 -18.61 30.91 13.66
N MET A 11 -17.63 30.09 13.32
CA MET A 11 -17.15 29.89 11.96
C MET A 11 -16.68 28.46 11.76
N HIS A 12 -16.34 28.11 10.52
CA HIS A 12 -15.82 26.79 10.22
C HIS A 12 -14.56 26.46 11.06
N PRO A 13 -14.44 25.28 11.65
CA PRO A 13 -13.37 24.91 12.60
C PRO A 13 -11.94 25.19 12.10
N ARG A 14 -11.69 25.07 10.80
CA ARG A 14 -10.38 25.36 10.20
C ARG A 14 -9.99 26.83 10.37
N TYR A 15 -10.91 27.75 10.14
CA TYR A 15 -10.66 29.17 10.35
C TYR A 15 -10.52 29.50 11.83
N ALA A 16 -11.33 28.91 12.71
CA ALA A 16 -11.12 29.02 14.16
C ALA A 16 -9.71 28.57 14.58
N ARG A 17 -9.19 27.51 14.01
CA ARG A 17 -7.82 27.05 14.25
C ARG A 17 -6.78 28.04 13.73
N MET A 18 -7.00 28.64 12.55
CA MET A 18 -6.14 29.70 12.03
C MET A 18 -6.11 30.93 12.94
N PHE A 19 -7.23 31.34 13.54
CA PHE A 19 -7.26 32.44 14.51
C PHE A 19 -6.41 32.16 15.73
N LEU A 20 -6.44 30.94 16.27
CA LEU A 20 -5.60 30.56 17.41
C LEU A 20 -4.11 30.57 17.03
N ALA A 21 -3.75 30.11 15.85
CA ALA A 21 -2.37 30.21 15.35
C ALA A 21 -1.97 31.66 15.11
N ALA A 22 -2.88 32.51 14.60
CA ALA A 22 -2.63 33.92 14.34
C ALA A 22 -2.34 34.72 15.61
N GLU A 23 -2.82 34.29 16.78
CA GLU A 23 -2.43 34.86 18.08
C GLU A 23 -0.94 34.72 18.31
N GLU A 24 -0.38 33.54 18.03
CA GLU A 24 1.06 33.26 18.22
C GLU A 24 1.94 34.00 17.19
N TYR A 25 1.45 34.08 15.95
CA TYR A 25 2.18 34.70 14.84
C TYR A 25 1.92 36.21 14.68
N GLY A 26 1.04 36.82 15.48
CA GLY A 26 0.75 38.26 15.44
C GLY A 26 0.03 38.74 14.16
N CYS A 27 -0.78 37.88 13.50
CA CYS A 27 -1.45 38.19 12.22
C CYS A 27 -2.99 38.00 12.26
N VAL A 28 -3.62 38.23 13.41
CA VAL A 28 -5.05 38.02 13.64
C VAL A 28 -5.91 38.83 12.66
N ARG A 29 -5.56 40.09 12.39
CA ARG A 29 -6.31 40.94 11.47
C ARG A 29 -6.29 40.41 10.03
N SER A 30 -5.15 39.91 9.58
CA SER A 30 -5.02 39.26 8.27
C SER A 30 -5.91 38.01 8.16
N ILE A 31 -5.92 37.17 9.20
CA ILE A 31 -6.74 35.96 9.23
C ILE A 31 -8.24 36.30 9.29
N ALA A 32 -8.62 37.34 10.01
CA ALA A 32 -10.01 37.81 10.03
C ALA A 32 -10.47 38.21 8.61
N LEU A 33 -9.62 38.94 7.87
CA LEU A 33 -9.93 39.26 6.48
C LEU A 33 -10.03 38.01 5.59
N MET A 34 -9.12 37.07 5.71
CA MET A 34 -9.16 35.80 4.94
C MET A 34 -10.46 35.02 5.23
N ALA A 35 -10.86 34.93 6.48
CA ALA A 35 -12.12 34.29 6.85
C ALA A 35 -13.33 35.02 6.21
N ALA A 36 -13.35 36.35 6.21
CA ALA A 36 -14.39 37.13 5.58
C ALA A 36 -14.46 36.96 4.05
N LEU A 37 -13.31 36.84 3.39
CA LEU A 37 -13.23 36.64 1.95
C LEU A 37 -13.82 35.28 1.50
N THR A 38 -13.88 34.28 2.37
CA THR A 38 -14.30 32.91 2.05
C THR A 38 -15.68 32.54 2.56
N GLN A 39 -16.30 33.35 3.41
CA GLN A 39 -17.69 33.11 3.91
C GLN A 39 -18.77 33.45 2.88
N GLY A 40 -18.48 34.32 1.94
CA GLY A 40 -19.39 34.76 0.90
C GLY A 40 -19.21 34.02 -0.43
N ARG A 41 -19.96 34.46 -1.43
CA ARG A 41 -19.77 34.02 -2.81
C ARG A 41 -18.42 34.56 -3.33
N ASN A 42 -17.75 33.71 -4.14
CA ASN A 42 -16.56 34.17 -4.82
C ASN A 42 -16.84 35.45 -5.63
N PHE A 43 -16.19 36.52 -5.26
CA PHE A 43 -16.40 37.84 -5.88
C PHE A 43 -15.38 38.12 -7.00
N LEU A 44 -14.31 37.34 -7.12
CA LEU A 44 -13.32 37.50 -8.18
C LEU A 44 -13.56 36.41 -9.25
N LEU A 45 -13.86 36.84 -10.49
CA LEU A 45 -14.06 35.90 -11.58
C LEU A 45 -12.80 35.09 -11.85
N ARG A 46 -12.94 33.79 -11.97
CA ARG A 46 -11.80 32.85 -12.19
C ARG A 46 -11.34 32.91 -13.65
N ASN A 47 -12.27 32.73 -14.58
CA ASN A 47 -11.96 32.76 -16.02
C ASN A 47 -12.19 34.18 -16.56
N VAL A 48 -11.10 34.91 -16.80
CA VAL A 48 -11.14 36.24 -17.35
C VAL A 48 -10.40 36.30 -18.68
N ASP A 49 -10.77 37.31 -19.51
CA ASP A 49 -10.03 37.57 -20.73
C ASP A 49 -8.63 38.13 -20.45
N LYS A 50 -7.78 38.11 -21.47
CA LYS A 50 -6.38 38.55 -21.38
C LYS A 50 -6.25 40.01 -20.87
N ARG A 51 -7.15 40.91 -21.30
CA ARG A 51 -7.14 42.31 -20.90
C ARG A 51 -7.41 42.48 -19.40
N THR A 52 -8.37 41.70 -18.87
CA THR A 52 -8.68 41.72 -17.43
C THR A 52 -7.54 41.10 -16.61
N ALA A 53 -6.90 40.04 -17.12
CA ALA A 53 -5.72 39.45 -16.47
C ALA A 53 -4.54 40.43 -16.38
N GLU A 54 -4.21 41.13 -17.50
CA GLU A 54 -3.16 42.14 -17.55
C GLU A 54 -3.48 43.33 -16.63
N ALA A 55 -4.75 43.77 -16.57
CA ALA A 55 -5.16 44.84 -15.66
C ALA A 55 -5.05 44.44 -14.18
N ARG A 56 -5.27 43.17 -13.85
CA ARG A 56 -5.05 42.65 -12.50
C ARG A 56 -3.56 42.63 -12.13
N GLU A 57 -2.70 42.15 -13.03
CA GLU A 57 -1.27 42.08 -12.82
C GLU A 57 -0.67 43.52 -12.64
N GLU A 58 -1.10 44.48 -13.48
CA GLU A 58 -0.69 45.87 -13.36
C GLU A 58 -1.06 46.49 -12.00
N LEU A 59 -2.27 46.19 -11.48
CA LEU A 59 -2.79 46.84 -10.28
C LEU A 59 -2.50 46.10 -8.98
N PHE A 60 -2.49 44.77 -9.03
CA PHE A 60 -2.25 43.95 -7.85
C PHE A 60 -0.80 43.49 -7.73
N GLY A 61 -0.02 43.57 -8.81
CA GLY A 61 1.31 42.98 -8.91
C GLY A 61 1.25 41.48 -9.09
N GLU A 62 2.41 40.88 -9.38
CA GLU A 62 2.56 39.45 -9.41
C GLU A 62 2.35 38.82 -8.03
N GLU A 63 1.75 37.66 -7.99
CA GLU A 63 1.50 36.88 -6.78
C GLU A 63 1.85 35.42 -7.03
N HIS A 64 2.70 34.85 -6.20
CA HIS A 64 3.16 33.47 -6.33
C HIS A 64 3.09 32.68 -5.04
N GLU A 65 2.59 33.29 -3.95
CA GLU A 65 2.64 32.69 -2.63
C GLU A 65 1.26 32.19 -2.15
N SER A 66 0.18 32.92 -2.48
CA SER A 66 -1.16 32.55 -2.02
C SER A 66 -2.27 33.20 -2.82
N ASP A 67 -3.25 32.41 -3.26
CA ASP A 67 -4.48 32.90 -3.87
C ASP A 67 -5.24 33.85 -2.93
N PHE A 68 -5.10 33.70 -1.61
CA PHE A 68 -5.69 34.61 -0.64
C PHE A 68 -5.13 36.03 -0.76
N PHE A 69 -3.85 36.18 -1.02
CA PHE A 69 -3.27 37.52 -1.14
C PHE A 69 -3.82 38.27 -2.35
N LEU A 70 -4.08 37.56 -3.43
CA LEU A 70 -4.76 38.13 -4.59
C LEU A 70 -6.18 38.62 -4.24
N LEU A 71 -6.95 37.81 -3.52
CA LEU A 71 -8.28 38.18 -3.05
C LEU A 71 -8.24 39.37 -2.08
N MET A 72 -7.28 39.41 -1.17
CA MET A 72 -7.08 40.53 -0.24
C MET A 72 -6.78 41.85 -0.97
N ARG A 73 -5.93 41.80 -2.00
CA ARG A 73 -5.60 42.95 -2.84
C ARG A 73 -6.81 43.42 -3.65
N ALA A 74 -7.58 42.50 -4.25
CA ALA A 74 -8.78 42.79 -5.00
C ALA A 74 -9.86 43.45 -4.12
N TRP A 75 -10.08 42.93 -2.90
CA TRP A 75 -11.01 43.52 -1.95
C TRP A 75 -10.56 44.91 -1.53
N ARG A 76 -9.29 45.13 -1.16
CA ARG A 76 -8.76 46.47 -0.78
C ARG A 76 -8.87 47.48 -1.90
N TYR A 77 -8.67 47.05 -3.15
CA TYR A 77 -8.87 47.92 -4.30
C TYR A 77 -10.33 48.33 -4.45
N ALA A 78 -11.28 47.38 -4.37
CA ALA A 78 -12.69 47.63 -4.48
C ALA A 78 -13.20 48.58 -3.34
N ASP A 79 -12.72 48.36 -2.12
CA ASP A 79 -13.04 49.17 -0.94
C ASP A 79 -12.53 50.60 -1.11
N LYS A 80 -11.27 50.78 -1.47
CA LYS A 80 -10.68 52.11 -1.77
C LYS A 80 -11.38 52.85 -2.92
N ALA A 81 -11.86 52.10 -3.92
CA ALA A 81 -12.64 52.65 -5.03
C ALA A 81 -14.12 52.89 -4.66
N ASN A 82 -14.48 52.75 -3.39
CA ASN A 82 -15.86 52.83 -2.89
C ASN A 82 -16.85 52.00 -3.71
N TYR A 83 -16.36 50.78 -4.09
CA TYR A 83 -17.11 49.80 -4.90
C TYR A 83 -17.66 50.34 -6.21
N ASN A 84 -16.87 51.21 -6.88
CA ASN A 84 -17.26 51.80 -8.16
C ASN A 84 -17.48 50.69 -9.20
N PRO A 85 -18.63 50.66 -9.89
CA PRO A 85 -19.02 49.63 -10.83
C PRO A 85 -18.03 49.40 -11.99
N ASP A 86 -17.54 50.49 -12.57
CA ASP A 86 -16.65 50.39 -13.73
C ASP A 86 -15.25 49.94 -13.33
N ALA A 87 -14.75 50.41 -12.19
CA ALA A 87 -13.49 49.96 -11.61
C ALA A 87 -13.53 48.45 -11.25
N CYS A 88 -14.59 47.98 -10.64
CA CYS A 88 -14.78 46.58 -10.31
C CYS A 88 -14.92 45.71 -11.57
N ARG A 89 -15.73 46.15 -12.55
CA ARG A 89 -15.94 45.42 -13.82
C ARG A 89 -14.63 45.23 -14.61
N ARG A 90 -13.81 46.27 -14.67
CA ARG A 90 -12.49 46.20 -15.34
C ARG A 90 -11.61 45.08 -14.82
N LEU A 91 -11.72 44.74 -13.55
CA LEU A 91 -10.93 43.70 -12.87
C LEU A 91 -11.68 42.39 -12.68
N GLY A 92 -12.90 42.27 -13.24
CA GLY A 92 -13.72 41.07 -13.05
C GLY A 92 -14.11 40.86 -11.58
N ILE A 93 -14.35 41.94 -10.83
CA ILE A 93 -14.81 41.92 -9.44
C ILE A 93 -16.32 42.00 -9.40
N HIS A 94 -16.99 41.06 -8.75
CA HIS A 94 -18.44 41.03 -8.58
C HIS A 94 -18.84 41.91 -7.38
N ILE A 95 -19.51 43.02 -7.65
CA ILE A 95 -19.77 44.08 -6.66
C ILE A 95 -20.57 43.60 -5.47
N GLN A 96 -21.65 42.84 -5.69
CA GLN A 96 -22.48 42.33 -4.59
C GLN A 96 -21.71 41.41 -3.63
N GLY A 97 -20.84 40.58 -4.17
CA GLY A 97 -19.98 39.68 -3.38
C GLY A 97 -18.94 40.44 -2.57
N VAL A 98 -18.21 41.35 -3.23
CA VAL A 98 -17.10 42.08 -2.58
C VAL A 98 -17.59 43.05 -1.49
N ARG A 99 -18.82 43.65 -1.61
CA ARG A 99 -19.40 44.49 -0.57
C ARG A 99 -19.74 43.75 0.73
N GLN A 100 -19.99 42.45 0.68
CA GLN A 100 -20.30 41.65 1.86
C GLN A 100 -19.04 41.37 2.73
N VAL A 101 -17.85 41.49 2.18
CA VAL A 101 -16.60 41.20 2.90
C VAL A 101 -16.35 42.16 4.05
N GLY A 102 -16.54 43.46 3.84
CA GLY A 102 -16.30 44.50 4.87
C GLY A 102 -17.06 44.26 6.19
N PRO A 103 -18.40 44.14 6.16
CA PRO A 103 -19.18 43.83 7.35
C PRO A 103 -18.78 42.52 8.06
N LEU A 104 -18.47 41.46 7.30
CA LEU A 104 -18.01 40.19 7.87
C LEU A 104 -16.62 40.35 8.50
N PHE A 105 -15.74 41.10 7.88
CA PHE A 105 -14.41 41.36 8.40
C PHE A 105 -14.49 42.10 9.75
N GLU A 106 -15.27 43.15 9.86
CA GLU A 106 -15.50 43.89 11.11
C GLU A 106 -16.11 42.97 12.18
N GLN A 107 -17.08 42.12 11.83
CA GLN A 107 -17.64 41.14 12.74
C GLN A 107 -16.57 40.17 13.28
N PHE A 108 -15.71 39.64 12.44
CA PHE A 108 -14.64 38.72 12.88
C PHE A 108 -13.60 39.43 13.74
N LEU A 109 -13.28 40.70 13.47
CA LEU A 109 -12.44 41.51 14.35
C LEU A 109 -13.03 41.70 15.74
N GLN A 110 -14.36 41.98 15.81
CA GLN A 110 -15.07 42.11 17.08
C GLN A 110 -15.03 40.79 17.88
N ILE A 111 -15.28 39.67 17.21
CA ILE A 111 -15.19 38.34 17.85
C ILE A 111 -13.75 38.08 18.36
N ALA A 112 -12.74 38.32 17.55
CA ALA A 112 -11.34 38.15 17.95
C ALA A 112 -10.98 39.05 19.15
N ALA A 113 -11.39 40.30 19.14
CA ALA A 113 -11.19 41.25 20.26
C ALA A 113 -11.91 40.82 21.54
N ALA A 114 -13.16 40.30 21.43
CA ALA A 114 -13.89 39.72 22.55
C ALA A 114 -13.18 38.51 23.18
N GLU A 115 -12.50 37.71 22.38
CA GLU A 115 -11.66 36.59 22.83
C GLU A 115 -10.23 37.05 23.24
N LYS A 116 -10.00 38.37 23.34
CA LYS A 116 -8.76 39.01 23.76
C LYS A 116 -7.55 38.77 22.82
N LEU A 117 -7.82 38.51 21.54
CA LEU A 117 -6.76 38.43 20.53
C LEU A 117 -6.32 39.84 20.11
N ASP A 118 -5.04 40.01 19.82
CA ASP A 118 -4.49 41.29 19.35
C ASP A 118 -4.90 41.54 17.88
N VAL A 119 -5.71 42.52 17.64
CA VAL A 119 -6.20 42.94 16.30
C VAL A 119 -5.47 44.18 15.76
N THR A 120 -4.40 44.64 16.40
CA THR A 120 -3.70 45.90 16.07
C THR A 120 -2.69 45.77 14.94
N GLU A 121 -2.62 44.64 14.25
CA GLU A 121 -1.72 44.38 13.12
C GLU A 121 -1.80 45.51 12.07
N LYS A 122 -0.68 46.14 11.79
CA LYS A 122 -0.60 47.29 10.83
C LYS A 122 -0.08 46.87 9.47
N ARG A 123 0.70 45.81 9.40
CA ARG A 123 1.34 45.31 8.18
C ARG A 123 1.20 43.79 8.08
N ILE A 124 0.92 43.30 6.89
CA ILE A 124 0.82 41.85 6.63
C ILE A 124 2.21 41.23 6.69
N ASP A 125 2.36 40.24 7.54
CA ASP A 125 3.47 39.30 7.48
C ASP A 125 3.04 38.07 6.66
N ALA A 126 3.54 37.97 5.42
CA ALA A 126 3.18 36.91 4.48
C ALA A 126 3.54 35.52 5.02
N VAL A 127 4.70 35.38 5.67
CA VAL A 127 5.14 34.09 6.25
C VAL A 127 4.22 33.67 7.40
N ALA A 128 3.92 34.58 8.33
CA ALA A 128 3.02 34.33 9.44
C ALA A 128 1.63 33.89 8.98
N VAL A 129 1.07 34.60 7.99
CA VAL A 129 -0.25 34.28 7.42
C VAL A 129 -0.24 32.92 6.75
N ARG A 130 0.76 32.60 5.94
CA ARG A 130 0.89 31.31 5.25
C ARG A 130 1.02 30.15 6.25
N LYS A 131 1.77 30.32 7.35
CA LYS A 131 1.83 29.35 8.45
C LYS A 131 0.48 29.13 9.11
N CYS A 132 -0.31 30.16 9.33
CA CYS A 132 -1.68 30.04 9.84
C CYS A 132 -2.57 29.24 8.89
N VAL A 133 -2.47 29.48 7.57
CA VAL A 133 -3.19 28.69 6.56
C VAL A 133 -2.78 27.22 6.61
N LEU A 134 -1.48 26.93 6.74
CA LEU A 134 -0.99 25.58 6.93
C LEU A 134 -1.60 24.92 8.18
N VAL A 135 -1.65 25.63 9.31
CA VAL A 135 -2.27 25.11 10.54
C VAL A 135 -3.73 24.76 10.35
N GLY A 136 -4.49 25.60 9.64
CA GLY A 136 -5.92 25.38 9.38
C GLY A 136 -6.23 24.26 8.40
N PHE A 137 -5.36 24.04 7.43
CA PHE A 137 -5.58 23.14 6.29
C PHE A 137 -4.52 22.07 6.10
N SER A 138 -3.80 21.67 7.15
CA SER A 138 -2.72 20.70 7.09
C SER A 138 -3.14 19.32 6.53
N ASP A 139 -4.41 18.95 6.69
CA ASP A 139 -5.01 17.73 6.13
C ASP A 139 -5.32 17.84 4.62
N GLN A 140 -5.13 19.02 4.05
CA GLN A 140 -5.25 19.32 2.62
C GLN A 140 -3.89 19.74 2.01
N LEU A 141 -2.78 19.37 2.67
CA LEU A 141 -1.44 19.54 2.12
C LEU A 141 -1.31 18.72 0.84
N ALA A 142 -0.77 19.35 -0.18
CA ALA A 142 -0.57 18.77 -1.51
C ALA A 142 0.86 18.99 -1.99
N ARG A 143 1.39 18.00 -2.71
CA ARG A 143 2.68 18.05 -3.39
C ARG A 143 2.47 17.87 -4.89
N ARG A 144 3.12 18.66 -5.72
CA ARG A 144 3.18 18.43 -7.16
C ARG A 144 3.93 17.15 -7.48
N LEU A 145 3.44 16.38 -8.45
CA LEU A 145 4.13 15.16 -8.87
C LEU A 145 5.44 15.47 -9.60
N ASP A 146 5.37 16.43 -10.54
CA ASP A 146 6.52 16.84 -11.33
C ASP A 146 6.51 18.35 -11.56
N LYS A 147 7.68 18.91 -11.84
CA LYS A 147 7.81 20.33 -12.20
C LYS A 147 7.04 20.62 -13.49
N GLY A 148 6.17 21.63 -13.45
CA GLY A 148 5.35 22.04 -14.59
C GLY A 148 4.05 21.24 -14.79
N THR A 149 3.76 20.19 -14.00
CA THR A 149 2.46 19.52 -13.99
C THR A 149 1.49 20.16 -13.00
N LEU A 150 0.20 20.13 -13.30
CA LEU A 150 -0.86 20.50 -12.35
C LEU A 150 -1.32 19.32 -11.48
N ARG A 151 -0.85 18.09 -11.76
CA ARG A 151 -1.19 16.89 -10.99
C ARG A 151 -0.47 16.87 -9.65
N CYS A 152 -1.22 16.57 -8.59
CA CYS A 152 -0.75 16.61 -7.23
C CYS A 152 -1.17 15.35 -6.46
N GLU A 153 -0.36 14.99 -5.48
CA GLU A 153 -0.70 14.06 -4.40
C GLU A 153 -0.98 14.84 -3.13
N LEU A 154 -1.98 14.40 -2.37
CA LEU A 154 -2.37 15.00 -1.11
C LEU A 154 -2.22 13.99 0.03
N VAL A 155 -2.21 14.53 1.24
CA VAL A 155 -2.41 13.72 2.46
C VAL A 155 -3.67 12.85 2.34
N HIS A 156 -3.67 11.69 3.00
CA HIS A 156 -4.70 10.65 2.92
C HIS A 156 -4.79 9.95 1.55
N LYS A 157 -3.62 9.83 0.86
CA LYS A 157 -3.48 9.13 -0.44
C LYS A 157 -4.42 9.65 -1.53
N ARG A 158 -4.88 10.91 -1.40
CA ARG A 158 -5.73 11.55 -2.40
C ARG A 158 -4.88 12.08 -3.55
N LYS A 159 -5.49 12.18 -4.72
CA LYS A 159 -4.90 12.81 -5.91
C LYS A 159 -5.79 13.96 -6.34
N GLY A 160 -5.17 15.02 -6.87
CA GLY A 160 -5.90 16.18 -7.34
C GLY A 160 -5.15 16.93 -8.42
N VAL A 161 -5.81 17.93 -8.96
CA VAL A 161 -5.27 18.82 -9.99
C VAL A 161 -5.34 20.26 -9.49
N LEU A 162 -4.23 20.97 -9.52
CA LEU A 162 -4.18 22.39 -9.18
C LEU A 162 -4.99 23.17 -10.21
N ALA A 163 -5.83 24.10 -9.76
CA ALA A 163 -6.59 25.00 -10.63
C ALA A 163 -5.61 25.84 -11.49
N ARG A 164 -5.93 25.97 -12.76
CA ARG A 164 -5.07 26.70 -13.73
C ARG A 164 -4.96 28.19 -13.41
N GLU A 165 -5.97 28.75 -12.78
CA GLU A 165 -6.04 30.13 -12.35
C GLU A 165 -5.36 30.42 -11.01
N SER A 166 -4.81 29.41 -10.36
CA SER A 166 -4.07 29.61 -9.11
C SER A 166 -2.73 30.31 -9.38
N CYS A 167 -2.39 31.26 -8.53
CA CYS A 167 -1.13 32.03 -8.64
C CYS A 167 0.09 31.23 -8.21
N ILE A 168 -0.06 30.10 -7.52
CA ILE A 168 1.07 29.30 -6.99
C ILE A 168 1.59 28.27 -7.99
N ASP A 169 1.71 28.63 -9.25
CA ASP A 169 2.05 27.76 -10.37
C ASP A 169 3.44 27.08 -10.29
N GLU A 170 4.37 27.64 -9.55
CA GLU A 170 5.73 27.08 -9.36
C GLU A 170 5.93 26.33 -8.03
N ALA A 171 5.06 26.55 -7.04
CA ALA A 171 5.25 25.96 -5.71
C ALA A 171 5.18 24.42 -5.72
N PRO A 172 6.22 23.69 -5.25
CA PRO A 172 6.21 22.23 -5.20
C PRO A 172 5.30 21.68 -4.10
N LEU A 173 5.08 22.46 -3.04
CA LEU A 173 4.32 22.08 -1.85
C LEU A 173 3.37 23.22 -1.48
N PHE A 174 2.10 22.89 -1.22
CA PHE A 174 1.07 23.87 -0.90
C PHE A 174 -0.09 23.24 -0.15
N VAL A 175 -0.94 24.06 0.47
CA VAL A 175 -2.24 23.65 1.00
C VAL A 175 -3.36 24.23 0.14
N ALA A 176 -4.42 23.45 -0.08
CA ALA A 176 -5.62 23.88 -0.81
C ALA A 176 -6.73 24.13 0.21
N ALA A 177 -7.16 25.39 0.35
CA ALA A 177 -8.24 25.71 1.28
C ALA A 177 -9.63 25.32 0.75
N GLU A 178 -9.78 25.16 -0.56
CA GLU A 178 -11.00 24.71 -1.22
C GLU A 178 -10.70 23.51 -2.12
N ILE A 179 -11.42 22.41 -1.91
CA ILE A 179 -11.36 21.20 -2.73
C ILE A 179 -12.73 20.97 -3.35
N THR A 180 -12.77 20.87 -4.68
CA THR A 180 -14.00 20.63 -5.44
C THR A 180 -13.88 19.31 -6.17
N GLU A 181 -14.82 18.39 -5.93
CA GLU A 181 -14.93 17.15 -6.69
C GLU A 181 -15.77 17.40 -7.94
N ILE A 182 -15.21 17.08 -9.11
CA ILE A 182 -15.86 17.21 -10.40
C ILE A 182 -16.00 15.82 -11.00
N GLU A 183 -17.22 15.34 -11.10
CA GLU A 183 -17.50 14.09 -11.78
C GLU A 183 -17.56 14.33 -13.29
N SER A 184 -16.65 13.73 -14.06
CA SER A 184 -16.58 13.82 -15.50
C SER A 184 -16.31 12.45 -16.10
N ARG A 185 -17.21 11.99 -16.99
CA ARG A 185 -17.09 10.71 -17.72
C ARG A 185 -16.88 9.47 -16.83
N GLY A 186 -17.44 9.47 -15.60
CA GLY A 186 -17.30 8.37 -14.63
C GLY A 186 -16.01 8.38 -13.83
N GLU A 187 -15.18 9.42 -13.97
CA GLU A 187 -14.01 9.65 -13.13
C GLU A 187 -14.25 10.85 -12.21
N VAL A 188 -13.89 10.71 -10.94
CA VAL A 188 -13.93 11.82 -9.97
C VAL A 188 -12.61 12.57 -10.06
N ASN A 189 -12.65 13.77 -10.60
CA ASN A 189 -11.51 14.67 -10.62
C ASN A 189 -11.59 15.61 -9.42
N VAL A 190 -10.52 15.71 -8.65
CA VAL A 190 -10.41 16.59 -7.49
C VAL A 190 -9.66 17.85 -7.93
N LEU A 191 -10.36 19.00 -7.92
CA LEU A 191 -9.77 20.29 -8.25
C LEU A 191 -9.37 21.02 -6.97
N LEU A 192 -8.12 21.49 -6.93
CA LEU A 192 -7.52 22.19 -5.80
C LEU A 192 -7.54 23.68 -6.06
N ASN A 193 -8.29 24.41 -5.23
CA ASN A 193 -8.47 25.85 -5.34
C ASN A 193 -8.04 26.55 -4.06
N LEU A 194 -7.91 27.86 -4.14
CA LEU A 194 -7.57 28.74 -3.03
C LEU A 194 -6.31 28.25 -2.32
N CYS A 195 -5.27 28.11 -3.10
CA CYS A 195 -4.04 27.47 -2.70
C CYS A 195 -3.05 28.45 -2.08
N THR A 196 -2.24 27.94 -1.15
CA THR A 196 -1.17 28.70 -0.47
C THR A 196 0.11 27.87 -0.46
N ALA A 197 1.19 28.41 -0.99
CA ALA A 197 2.49 27.78 -1.00
C ALA A 197 3.04 27.60 0.43
N VAL A 198 3.63 26.44 0.68
CA VAL A 198 4.17 26.02 1.99
C VAL A 198 5.64 25.65 1.82
N GLU A 199 6.47 26.00 2.80
CA GLU A 199 7.84 25.54 2.89
C GLU A 199 7.92 24.26 3.74
N GLU A 200 8.71 23.30 3.30
CA GLU A 200 8.86 22.02 3.99
C GLU A 200 9.36 22.20 5.44
N ALA A 201 10.23 23.19 5.67
CA ALA A 201 10.74 23.51 7.01
C ALA A 201 9.61 23.81 8.02
N TRP A 202 8.50 24.42 7.56
CA TRP A 202 7.38 24.76 8.41
C TRP A 202 6.58 23.51 8.85
N LEU A 203 6.60 22.45 8.07
CA LEU A 203 5.96 21.18 8.47
C LEU A 203 6.63 20.60 9.71
N LYS A 204 7.95 20.63 9.75
CA LYS A 204 8.73 20.16 10.89
C LYS A 204 8.59 21.08 12.09
N GLU A 205 8.52 22.41 11.86
CA GLU A 205 8.36 23.40 12.92
C GLU A 205 6.97 23.31 13.59
N VAL A 206 5.92 23.26 12.77
CA VAL A 206 4.52 23.37 13.24
C VAL A 206 3.94 22.02 13.62
N PHE A 207 4.38 20.94 12.99
CA PHE A 207 3.86 19.58 13.18
C PHE A 207 5.00 18.56 13.33
N PRO A 208 5.86 18.68 14.35
CA PRO A 208 7.04 17.82 14.50
C PRO A 208 6.66 16.32 14.60
N ASP A 209 5.52 15.99 15.22
CA ASP A 209 5.05 14.61 15.39
C ASP A 209 4.50 13.99 14.08
N ASP A 210 4.07 14.82 13.14
CA ASP A 210 3.54 14.40 11.84
C ASP A 210 4.62 14.34 10.75
N PHE A 211 5.82 14.87 11.02
CA PHE A 211 6.94 14.91 10.08
C PHE A 211 7.93 13.78 10.38
N GLN A 212 8.23 12.99 9.37
CA GLN A 212 9.15 11.87 9.48
C GLN A 212 10.29 12.03 8.45
N ASP A 213 11.51 11.91 8.94
CA ASP A 213 12.72 11.79 8.13
C ASP A 213 13.32 10.41 8.41
N ALA A 214 12.92 9.44 7.64
CA ALA A 214 13.21 8.02 7.88
C ALA A 214 13.79 7.36 6.64
N GLY A 215 14.62 6.34 6.86
CA GLY A 215 15.00 5.38 5.83
C GLY A 215 13.83 4.49 5.44
N GLY A 216 13.89 3.92 4.26
CA GLY A 216 12.95 2.94 3.76
C GLY A 216 13.60 2.06 2.71
N VAL A 217 12.84 1.12 2.16
CA VAL A 217 13.29 0.21 1.11
C VAL A 217 12.37 0.25 -0.10
N LEU A 218 12.94 0.01 -1.27
CA LEU A 218 12.23 -0.07 -2.54
C LEU A 218 12.71 -1.29 -3.32
N TYR A 219 11.78 -2.05 -3.91
CA TYR A 219 12.12 -3.07 -4.90
C TYR A 219 12.24 -2.42 -6.28
N ASP A 220 13.42 -2.48 -6.87
CA ASP A 220 13.68 -2.04 -8.24
C ASP A 220 13.40 -3.20 -9.20
N GLU A 221 12.32 -3.09 -9.98
CA GLU A 221 11.91 -4.11 -10.96
C GLU A 221 12.94 -4.31 -12.07
N SER A 222 13.67 -3.28 -12.46
CA SER A 222 14.66 -3.34 -13.53
C SER A 222 15.93 -4.06 -13.08
N ALA A 223 16.42 -3.75 -11.91
CA ALA A 223 17.58 -4.39 -11.28
C ALA A 223 17.21 -5.70 -10.56
N LYS A 224 15.92 -5.99 -10.36
CA LYS A 224 15.36 -7.11 -9.59
C LYS A 224 15.99 -7.24 -8.20
N ARG A 225 16.17 -6.11 -7.52
CA ARG A 225 16.76 -6.06 -6.18
C ARG A 225 16.13 -5.00 -5.31
N VAL A 226 16.29 -5.17 -4.00
CA VAL A 226 15.90 -4.17 -3.01
C VAL A 226 17.01 -3.14 -2.85
N LEU A 227 16.62 -1.88 -2.78
CA LEU A 227 17.49 -0.72 -2.62
C LEU A 227 17.06 0.07 -1.41
N ALA A 228 18.01 0.61 -0.65
CA ALA A 228 17.73 1.54 0.43
C ALA A 228 17.40 2.91 -0.15
N ARG A 229 16.48 3.60 0.51
CA ARG A 229 16.10 4.98 0.19
C ARG A 229 15.92 5.80 1.45
N LYS A 230 16.18 7.10 1.36
CA LYS A 230 15.78 8.08 2.36
C LYS A 230 14.46 8.69 1.93
N GLU A 231 13.49 8.69 2.83
CA GLU A 231 12.18 9.30 2.62
C GLU A 231 11.92 10.36 3.68
N ARG A 232 11.48 11.53 3.21
CA ARG A 232 10.84 12.52 4.06
C ARG A 232 9.34 12.47 3.81
N ARG A 233 8.58 12.39 4.88
CA ARG A 233 7.12 12.28 4.84
C ARG A 233 6.48 13.29 5.78
N PHE A 234 5.33 13.78 5.37
CA PHE A 234 4.39 14.42 6.26
C PHE A 234 3.14 13.56 6.34
N ARG A 235 2.90 12.94 7.49
CA ARG A 235 1.90 11.89 7.64
C ARG A 235 2.14 10.77 6.62
N ASP A 236 1.21 10.54 5.71
CA ASP A 236 1.30 9.54 4.65
C ASP A 236 1.78 10.12 3.30
N LEU A 237 1.96 11.45 3.18
CA LEU A 237 2.44 12.11 1.98
C LEU A 237 3.97 12.05 1.90
N VAL A 238 4.49 11.39 0.88
CA VAL A 238 5.94 11.38 0.61
C VAL A 238 6.36 12.71 -0.02
N LEU A 239 7.19 13.48 0.68
CA LEU A 239 7.70 14.77 0.20
C LEU A 239 8.91 14.58 -0.71
N GLU A 240 9.83 13.73 -0.31
CA GLU A 240 10.99 13.35 -1.09
C GLU A 240 11.34 11.89 -0.86
N SER A 241 11.80 11.22 -1.91
CA SER A 241 12.33 9.87 -1.86
C SER A 241 13.60 9.81 -2.70
N LYS A 242 14.74 9.53 -2.08
CA LYS A 242 16.03 9.40 -2.74
C LYS A 242 16.64 8.04 -2.43
N GLN A 243 17.08 7.35 -3.49
CA GLN A 243 17.89 6.15 -3.34
C GLN A 243 19.21 6.49 -2.67
N THR A 244 19.65 5.65 -1.74
CA THR A 244 20.95 5.79 -1.04
C THR A 244 21.87 4.66 -1.44
N ALA A 245 23.16 4.85 -1.21
CA ALA A 245 24.18 3.81 -1.37
C ALA A 245 24.28 2.88 -0.15
N GLU A 246 23.49 3.11 0.88
CA GLU A 246 23.44 2.27 2.09
C GLU A 246 22.80 0.91 1.77
N GLU A 247 23.19 -0.14 2.48
CA GLU A 247 22.57 -1.43 2.35
C GLU A 247 21.17 -1.40 2.99
N PRO A 248 20.15 -1.99 2.33
CA PRO A 248 18.81 -2.09 2.90
C PRO A 248 18.82 -2.92 4.18
N PRO A 249 18.00 -2.58 5.20
CA PRO A 249 17.79 -3.44 6.35
C PRO A 249 17.28 -4.83 5.92
N GLU A 250 17.94 -5.89 6.37
CA GLU A 250 17.69 -7.27 5.92
C GLU A 250 16.23 -7.68 6.11
N GLY A 251 15.62 -7.33 7.26
CA GLY A 251 14.21 -7.67 7.53
C GLY A 251 13.23 -6.97 6.59
N GLU A 252 13.44 -5.68 6.30
CA GLU A 252 12.59 -4.93 5.37
C GLU A 252 12.77 -5.43 3.92
N ALA A 253 14.01 -5.77 3.55
CA ALA A 253 14.32 -6.36 2.26
C ALA A 253 13.64 -7.72 2.10
N ALA A 254 13.67 -8.57 3.14
CA ALA A 254 13.02 -9.88 3.14
C ALA A 254 11.51 -9.79 2.91
N VAL A 255 10.83 -8.85 3.59
CA VAL A 255 9.38 -8.60 3.41
C VAL A 255 9.05 -8.22 1.96
N LEU A 256 9.84 -7.33 1.35
CA LEU A 256 9.62 -6.93 -0.05
C LEU A 256 9.86 -8.09 -1.01
N LEU A 257 10.97 -8.82 -0.84
CA LEU A 257 11.29 -9.97 -1.68
C LEU A 257 10.24 -11.08 -1.55
N ALA A 258 9.74 -11.34 -0.33
CA ALA A 258 8.69 -12.31 -0.10
C ALA A 258 7.38 -11.94 -0.83
N ARG A 259 7.04 -10.66 -0.91
CA ARG A 259 5.89 -10.17 -1.72
C ARG A 259 6.10 -10.44 -3.20
N GLU A 260 7.31 -10.22 -3.71
CA GLU A 260 7.64 -10.48 -5.12
C GLU A 260 7.60 -11.98 -5.45
N VAL A 261 8.05 -12.84 -4.52
CA VAL A 261 7.94 -14.29 -4.63
C VAL A 261 6.47 -14.72 -4.62
N SER A 262 5.68 -14.24 -3.67
CA SER A 262 4.26 -14.59 -3.54
C SER A 262 3.43 -14.12 -4.74
N ALA A 263 3.84 -13.01 -5.37
CA ALA A 263 3.23 -12.52 -6.62
C ALA A 263 3.72 -13.24 -7.88
N GLY A 264 4.62 -14.22 -7.76
CA GLY A 264 5.17 -14.99 -8.88
C GLY A 264 6.16 -14.23 -9.76
N ARG A 265 6.64 -13.04 -9.33
CA ARG A 265 7.65 -12.25 -10.07
C ARG A 265 9.08 -12.71 -9.81
N ILE A 266 9.32 -13.34 -8.65
CA ILE A 266 10.57 -14.01 -8.32
C ILE A 266 10.27 -15.50 -8.08
N THR A 267 11.09 -16.38 -8.65
CA THR A 267 10.96 -17.83 -8.47
C THR A 267 12.04 -18.35 -7.52
N LEU A 268 11.61 -19.05 -6.48
CA LEU A 268 12.50 -19.87 -5.63
C LEU A 268 12.65 -21.24 -6.29
N THR A 269 13.77 -21.50 -6.97
CA THR A 269 13.99 -22.76 -7.71
C THR A 269 13.95 -23.98 -6.80
N GLU A 270 14.47 -23.84 -5.58
CA GLU A 270 14.49 -24.90 -4.57
C GLU A 270 13.13 -25.14 -3.89
N TRP A 271 12.14 -24.28 -4.08
CA TRP A 271 10.75 -24.55 -3.69
C TRP A 271 10.06 -25.38 -4.76
N ASN A 272 10.36 -26.64 -4.75
CA ASN A 272 9.95 -27.61 -5.76
C ASN A 272 8.93 -28.63 -5.19
N GLU A 273 8.58 -29.66 -5.99
CA GLU A 273 7.64 -30.70 -5.59
C GLU A 273 8.07 -31.43 -4.30
N ALA A 274 9.36 -31.61 -4.05
CA ALA A 274 9.81 -32.26 -2.83
C ALA A 274 9.47 -31.44 -1.57
N VAL A 275 9.57 -30.11 -1.67
CA VAL A 275 9.15 -29.19 -0.60
C VAL A 275 7.66 -29.31 -0.36
N GLU A 276 6.83 -29.30 -1.43
CA GLU A 276 5.39 -29.44 -1.30
C GLU A 276 4.99 -30.78 -0.68
N GLN A 277 5.65 -31.88 -1.09
CA GLN A 277 5.43 -33.20 -0.49
C GLN A 277 5.82 -33.22 0.99
N TRP A 278 6.88 -32.55 1.37
CA TRP A 278 7.31 -32.44 2.76
C TRP A 278 6.26 -31.68 3.60
N ILE A 279 5.76 -30.55 3.10
CA ILE A 279 4.69 -29.77 3.76
C ILE A 279 3.44 -30.62 3.96
N ILE A 280 3.03 -31.36 2.93
CA ILE A 280 1.85 -32.24 3.03
C ILE A 280 2.10 -33.31 4.09
N ARG A 281 3.27 -33.92 4.16
CA ARG A 281 3.65 -34.91 5.20
C ARG A 281 3.55 -34.32 6.61
N VAL A 282 4.03 -33.09 6.82
CA VAL A 282 3.91 -32.39 8.10
C VAL A 282 2.42 -32.18 8.47
N ASN A 283 1.61 -31.78 7.51
CA ASN A 283 0.17 -31.57 7.73
C ASN A 283 -0.55 -32.90 8.02
N TYR A 284 -0.10 -34.03 7.41
CA TYR A 284 -0.58 -35.36 7.76
C TYR A 284 -0.20 -35.73 9.19
N LEU A 285 1.05 -35.45 9.60
CA LEU A 285 1.50 -35.73 10.95
C LEU A 285 0.66 -34.96 11.99
N ALA A 286 0.46 -33.68 11.76
CA ALA A 286 -0.40 -32.85 12.61
C ALA A 286 -1.84 -33.37 12.71
N LYS A 287 -2.41 -33.84 11.60
CA LYS A 287 -3.79 -34.32 11.53
C LYS A 287 -3.98 -35.68 12.18
N TRP A 288 -3.09 -36.63 11.92
CA TRP A 288 -3.26 -38.02 12.31
C TRP A 288 -2.64 -38.39 13.66
N TRP A 289 -1.72 -37.55 14.16
CA TRP A 289 -1.07 -37.71 15.47
C TRP A 289 -1.09 -36.40 16.26
N PRO A 290 -2.30 -35.96 16.69
CA PRO A 290 -2.42 -34.71 17.45
C PRO A 290 -1.64 -34.75 18.76
N GLU A 291 -1.37 -35.95 19.29
CA GLU A 291 -0.54 -36.16 20.48
C GLU A 291 0.93 -35.72 20.32
N LEU A 292 1.40 -35.51 19.09
CA LEU A 292 2.75 -34.98 18.82
C LEU A 292 2.82 -33.47 18.81
N GLU A 293 1.67 -32.80 18.97
CA GLU A 293 1.56 -31.32 19.02
C GLU A 293 2.27 -30.60 17.86
N VAL A 294 2.25 -31.22 16.67
CA VAL A 294 2.80 -30.62 15.45
C VAL A 294 1.84 -29.58 14.91
N ASN A 295 2.32 -28.36 14.70
CA ASN A 295 1.56 -27.32 14.03
C ASN A 295 1.48 -27.59 12.52
N PRO A 296 0.30 -27.61 11.90
CA PRO A 296 0.18 -27.69 10.45
C PRO A 296 0.72 -26.42 9.79
N ILE A 297 1.29 -26.58 8.60
CA ILE A 297 1.74 -25.44 7.77
C ILE A 297 0.58 -24.97 6.92
N THR A 298 0.02 -23.81 7.26
CA THR A 298 -1.05 -23.14 6.52
C THR A 298 -0.51 -22.24 5.40
N ASP A 299 -1.40 -21.65 4.59
CA ASP A 299 -0.97 -20.68 3.57
C ASP A 299 -0.38 -19.40 4.20
N ALA A 300 -0.83 -19.01 5.39
CA ALA A 300 -0.25 -17.90 6.14
C ALA A 300 1.18 -18.24 6.62
N ASP A 301 1.38 -19.45 7.10
CA ASP A 301 2.70 -19.93 7.53
C ASP A 301 3.67 -20.03 6.35
N ARG A 302 3.18 -20.40 5.16
CA ARG A 302 3.99 -20.39 3.93
C ARG A 302 4.54 -18.99 3.62
N ALA A 303 3.74 -17.95 3.79
CA ALA A 303 4.19 -16.56 3.59
C ALA A 303 5.32 -16.21 4.58
N THR A 304 5.19 -16.60 5.84
CA THR A 304 6.21 -16.39 6.87
C THR A 304 7.50 -17.19 6.55
N LEU A 305 7.38 -18.43 6.11
CA LEU A 305 8.52 -19.26 5.70
C LEU A 305 9.24 -18.65 4.49
N ILE A 306 8.50 -18.13 3.50
CA ILE A 306 9.08 -17.44 2.34
C ILE A 306 9.84 -16.19 2.81
N GLU A 307 9.31 -15.42 3.76
CA GLU A 307 9.99 -14.26 4.31
C GLU A 307 11.30 -14.66 5.02
N GLN A 308 11.29 -15.73 5.82
CA GLN A 308 12.50 -16.28 6.45
C GLN A 308 13.53 -16.74 5.42
N ILE A 309 13.09 -17.38 4.32
CA ILE A 309 13.98 -17.76 3.23
C ILE A 309 14.59 -16.52 2.57
N CYS A 310 13.81 -15.44 2.39
CA CYS A 310 14.30 -14.21 1.79
C CYS A 310 15.28 -13.44 2.69
N TYR A 311 15.30 -13.69 3.99
CA TYR A 311 16.17 -12.99 4.94
C TYR A 311 17.66 -13.10 4.55
N GLY A 312 18.39 -11.98 4.64
CA GLY A 312 19.80 -11.88 4.23
C GLY A 312 20.03 -11.87 2.71
N SER A 313 18.97 -11.74 1.90
CA SER A 313 19.06 -11.56 0.45
C SER A 313 18.59 -10.17 0.05
N LEU A 314 19.19 -9.59 -0.98
CA LEU A 314 18.86 -8.28 -1.51
C LEU A 314 18.25 -8.32 -2.91
N GLY A 315 18.26 -9.48 -3.57
CA GLY A 315 17.73 -9.55 -4.93
C GLY A 315 17.37 -10.96 -5.41
N ALA A 316 16.68 -10.99 -6.55
CA ALA A 316 16.20 -12.24 -7.16
C ALA A 316 17.33 -13.23 -7.50
N ARG A 317 18.51 -12.71 -7.84
CA ARG A 317 19.66 -13.55 -8.20
C ARG A 317 20.15 -14.40 -7.01
N GLU A 318 20.13 -13.82 -5.81
CA GLU A 318 20.55 -14.48 -4.57
C GLU A 318 19.53 -15.51 -4.11
N LEU A 319 18.26 -15.29 -4.43
CA LEU A 319 17.16 -16.19 -4.07
C LEU A 319 17.03 -17.40 -4.99
N LYS A 320 17.56 -17.32 -6.22
CA LYS A 320 17.34 -18.35 -7.24
C LYS A 320 17.73 -19.73 -6.75
N ASP A 321 18.93 -19.87 -6.18
CA ASP A 321 19.51 -21.15 -5.75
C ASP A 321 19.61 -21.25 -4.21
N LYS A 322 18.84 -20.43 -3.49
CA LYS A 322 18.85 -20.41 -2.03
C LYS A 322 18.18 -21.65 -1.46
N PRO A 323 18.84 -22.38 -0.55
CA PRO A 323 18.28 -23.62 0.00
C PRO A 323 17.02 -23.35 0.83
N VAL A 324 15.94 -24.02 0.48
CA VAL A 324 14.61 -23.88 1.11
C VAL A 324 14.42 -24.89 2.25
N MET A 325 14.82 -26.14 2.05
CA MET A 325 14.58 -27.23 3.00
C MET A 325 15.13 -27.01 4.41
N PRO A 326 16.30 -26.38 4.63
CA PRO A 326 16.76 -26.10 5.99
C PRO A 326 15.78 -25.26 6.79
N VAL A 327 15.24 -24.18 6.21
CA VAL A 327 14.27 -23.31 6.87
C VAL A 327 12.97 -24.05 7.19
N LEU A 328 12.51 -24.92 6.29
CA LEU A 328 11.31 -25.72 6.55
C LEU A 328 11.53 -26.74 7.67
N ARG A 329 12.70 -27.37 7.72
CA ARG A 329 13.00 -28.36 8.77
C ARG A 329 13.00 -27.76 10.17
N ASP A 330 13.35 -26.49 10.30
CA ASP A 330 13.29 -25.77 11.57
C ASP A 330 11.84 -25.57 12.09
N TRP A 331 10.82 -25.89 11.29
CA TRP A 331 9.43 -25.94 11.70
C TRP A 331 9.13 -27.04 12.71
N LEU A 332 9.91 -28.13 12.66
CA LEU A 332 9.75 -29.30 13.50
C LEU A 332 10.89 -29.44 14.50
N LEU A 333 10.57 -29.93 15.69
CA LEU A 333 11.59 -30.38 16.62
C LEU A 333 12.29 -31.62 16.09
N ALA A 334 13.54 -31.88 16.52
CA ALA A 334 14.32 -33.02 16.06
C ALA A 334 13.59 -34.35 16.25
N GLU A 335 12.86 -34.52 17.35
CA GLU A 335 12.05 -35.72 17.64
C GLU A 335 10.86 -35.82 16.66
N GLN A 336 10.20 -34.72 16.35
CA GLN A 336 9.11 -34.71 15.39
C GLN A 336 9.57 -35.01 13.96
N LEU A 337 10.78 -34.55 13.57
CA LEU A 337 11.39 -34.88 12.29
C LEU A 337 11.66 -36.37 12.18
N ALA A 338 12.21 -37.02 13.23
CA ALA A 338 12.45 -38.44 13.24
C ALA A 338 11.15 -39.24 13.10
N VAL A 339 10.10 -38.83 13.79
CA VAL A 339 8.78 -39.45 13.69
C VAL A 339 8.16 -39.23 12.30
N LEU A 340 8.33 -38.04 11.69
CA LEU A 340 7.86 -37.77 10.34
C LEU A 340 8.43 -38.73 9.32
N ASP A 341 9.76 -39.02 9.39
CA ASP A 341 10.42 -39.88 8.46
C ASP A 341 10.11 -41.38 8.71
N ASP A 342 9.81 -41.76 9.95
CA ASP A 342 9.41 -43.15 10.30
C ASP A 342 7.93 -43.40 9.96
N TYR A 343 7.00 -42.49 10.35
CA TYR A 343 5.59 -42.70 10.19
C TYR A 343 5.08 -42.42 8.77
N LEU A 344 5.68 -41.45 8.12
CA LEU A 344 5.25 -40.94 6.81
C LEU A 344 6.46 -40.86 5.85
N PRO A 345 7.13 -41.97 5.53
CA PRO A 345 8.34 -41.97 4.72
C PRO A 345 8.07 -41.54 3.27
N GLU A 346 9.08 -41.08 2.57
CA GLU A 346 9.01 -40.77 1.12
C GLU A 346 8.87 -41.99 0.26
N ARG A 347 9.40 -43.13 0.75
CA ARG A 347 9.39 -44.41 0.05
C ARG A 347 9.02 -45.54 1.02
N LEU A 348 8.19 -46.44 0.57
CA LEU A 348 7.80 -47.61 1.31
C LEU A 348 8.55 -48.85 0.79
N VAL A 349 9.05 -49.68 1.70
CA VAL A 349 9.66 -50.98 1.37
C VAL A 349 8.52 -51.99 1.31
N MET A 350 8.34 -52.61 0.15
CA MET A 350 7.33 -53.66 -0.05
C MET A 350 7.84 -55.05 0.43
N ALA A 351 6.92 -56.01 0.60
CA ALA A 351 7.24 -57.36 1.07
C ALA A 351 8.29 -58.09 0.22
N ASN A 352 8.41 -57.73 -1.06
CA ASN A 352 9.41 -58.27 -1.96
C ASN A 352 10.77 -57.51 -1.93
N GLY A 353 10.97 -56.63 -0.94
CA GLY A 353 12.21 -55.85 -0.75
C GLY A 353 12.37 -54.64 -1.67
N ARG A 354 11.43 -54.39 -2.60
CA ARG A 354 11.48 -53.22 -3.50
C ARG A 354 10.96 -51.98 -2.80
N LYS A 355 11.54 -50.82 -3.17
CA LYS A 355 11.12 -49.53 -2.64
C LYS A 355 10.24 -48.82 -3.67
N ALA A 356 9.02 -48.45 -3.28
CA ALA A 356 8.11 -47.63 -4.09
C ALA A 356 7.97 -46.24 -3.52
N ARG A 357 7.78 -45.24 -4.38
CA ARG A 357 7.56 -43.86 -3.98
C ARG A 357 6.16 -43.68 -3.45
N LEU A 358 6.02 -42.94 -2.35
CA LEU A 358 4.77 -42.47 -1.83
C LEU A 358 4.54 -41.02 -2.29
N THR A 359 3.32 -40.73 -2.74
CA THR A 359 2.86 -39.37 -3.04
C THR A 359 1.74 -39.04 -2.08
N TYR A 360 1.93 -37.97 -1.31
CA TYR A 360 0.94 -37.50 -0.36
C TYR A 360 0.05 -36.46 -1.03
N THR A 361 -1.25 -36.54 -0.81
CA THR A 361 -2.26 -35.66 -1.41
C THR A 361 -2.92 -34.81 -0.33
N LYS A 362 -3.32 -33.57 -0.64
CA LYS A 362 -3.95 -32.69 0.36
C LYS A 362 -5.22 -33.27 0.98
N ASP A 363 -6.09 -33.85 0.15
CA ASP A 363 -7.46 -34.20 0.53
C ASP A 363 -7.77 -35.71 0.47
N GLY A 364 -6.76 -36.55 0.24
CA GLY A 364 -6.97 -37.98 0.07
C GLY A 364 -5.85 -38.81 0.75
N PRO A 365 -5.98 -40.13 0.75
CA PRO A 365 -4.94 -41.00 1.30
C PRO A 365 -3.64 -40.94 0.46
N PRO A 366 -2.49 -41.25 1.05
CA PRO A 366 -1.24 -41.39 0.31
C PRO A 366 -1.36 -42.45 -0.79
N ILE A 367 -0.67 -42.19 -1.91
CA ILE A 367 -0.68 -43.08 -3.08
C ILE A 367 0.71 -43.67 -3.25
N LEU A 368 0.77 -45.00 -3.29
CA LEU A 368 1.97 -45.77 -3.63
C LEU A 368 1.89 -46.12 -5.12
N SER A 369 2.72 -45.49 -5.96
CA SER A 369 2.75 -45.77 -7.41
C SER A 369 3.88 -46.79 -7.71
N ALA A 370 3.51 -47.93 -8.30
CA ALA A 370 4.47 -48.97 -8.67
C ALA A 370 4.05 -49.67 -9.97
N ARG A 371 5.03 -50.09 -10.76
CA ARG A 371 4.77 -50.90 -11.95
C ARG A 371 4.20 -52.26 -11.56
N ILE A 372 3.34 -52.82 -12.38
CA ILE A 372 2.72 -54.11 -12.13
C ILE A 372 3.74 -55.21 -11.84
N GLN A 373 4.89 -55.21 -12.55
CA GLN A 373 5.96 -56.17 -12.32
C GLN A 373 6.69 -55.99 -10.97
N GLU A 374 6.64 -54.80 -10.43
CA GLU A 374 7.23 -54.49 -9.11
C GLU A 374 6.30 -54.94 -7.96
N LEU A 375 5.03 -55.15 -8.25
CA LEU A 375 4.01 -55.60 -7.32
C LEU A 375 3.83 -57.12 -7.28
N TYR A 376 4.51 -57.88 -8.15
CA TYR A 376 4.40 -59.34 -8.12
C TYR A 376 4.85 -59.93 -6.77
N GLY A 377 4.02 -60.84 -6.23
CA GLY A 377 4.23 -61.45 -4.91
C GLY A 377 3.85 -60.56 -3.73
N VAL A 378 3.22 -59.39 -4.00
CA VAL A 378 2.69 -58.50 -2.96
C VAL A 378 1.17 -58.61 -2.92
N ASN A 379 0.62 -59.08 -1.79
CA ASN A 379 -0.80 -59.29 -1.56
C ASN A 379 -1.35 -58.50 -0.35
N SER A 380 -0.50 -57.70 0.28
CA SER A 380 -0.84 -56.97 1.51
C SER A 380 -1.52 -55.64 1.23
N LYS A 381 -2.37 -55.22 2.16
CA LYS A 381 -2.77 -53.81 2.28
C LYS A 381 -1.62 -53.00 2.86
N PHE A 382 -1.46 -51.79 2.35
CA PHE A 382 -0.42 -50.91 2.87
C PHE A 382 -1.03 -49.89 3.83
N THR A 383 -0.33 -49.71 4.93
CA THR A 383 -0.66 -48.69 5.93
C THR A 383 0.62 -47.99 6.37
N LEU A 384 0.49 -46.75 6.82
CA LEU A 384 1.55 -45.94 7.37
C LEU A 384 1.30 -45.63 8.84
N GLY A 385 2.35 -45.26 9.59
CA GLY A 385 2.26 -44.82 10.97
C GLY A 385 1.58 -45.85 11.86
N HIS A 386 2.10 -47.08 11.87
CA HIS A 386 1.58 -48.18 12.67
C HIS A 386 0.10 -48.53 12.41
N GLY A 387 -0.33 -48.42 11.16
CA GLY A 387 -1.69 -48.79 10.75
C GLY A 387 -2.71 -47.68 10.77
N ARG A 388 -2.37 -46.45 11.18
CA ARG A 388 -3.33 -45.34 11.27
C ARG A 388 -3.76 -44.79 9.91
N VAL A 389 -2.88 -44.78 8.91
CA VAL A 389 -3.14 -44.21 7.59
C VAL A 389 -3.15 -45.30 6.52
N ALA A 390 -4.26 -45.51 5.86
CA ALA A 390 -4.40 -46.42 4.73
C ALA A 390 -3.74 -45.78 3.48
N VAL A 391 -3.05 -46.64 2.69
CA VAL A 391 -2.38 -46.25 1.44
C VAL A 391 -3.14 -46.81 0.26
N LYS A 392 -3.43 -45.99 -0.75
CA LYS A 392 -3.90 -46.48 -2.04
C LYS A 392 -2.72 -46.87 -2.94
N ILE A 393 -2.95 -47.85 -3.77
CA ILE A 393 -1.94 -48.38 -4.68
C ILE A 393 -2.36 -47.98 -6.09
N GLU A 394 -1.52 -47.22 -6.77
CA GLU A 394 -1.66 -46.97 -8.18
C GLU A 394 -0.80 -47.93 -8.96
N VAL A 395 -1.45 -48.89 -9.61
CA VAL A 395 -0.78 -49.90 -10.45
C VAL A 395 -0.46 -49.27 -11.79
N LEU A 396 0.82 -49.27 -12.14
CA LEU A 396 1.32 -48.68 -13.38
C LEU A 396 1.68 -49.75 -14.41
N ALA A 397 1.42 -49.46 -15.68
CA ALA A 397 1.94 -50.24 -16.81
C ALA A 397 3.46 -50.08 -16.92
N PRO A 398 4.15 -50.90 -17.73
CA PRO A 398 5.57 -50.78 -17.94
C PRO A 398 6.06 -49.42 -18.41
N ASN A 399 5.22 -48.68 -19.14
CA ASN A 399 5.46 -47.30 -19.61
C ASN A 399 5.05 -46.24 -18.58
N GLN A 400 4.80 -46.59 -17.31
CA GLN A 400 4.41 -45.74 -16.21
C GLN A 400 3.02 -45.11 -16.33
N ARG A 401 2.18 -45.55 -17.25
CA ARG A 401 0.78 -45.08 -17.29
C ARG A 401 -0.05 -45.78 -16.24
N PRO A 402 -0.93 -45.03 -15.50
CA PRO A 402 -1.85 -45.65 -14.56
C PRO A 402 -2.74 -46.69 -15.25
N ILE A 403 -2.88 -47.85 -14.66
CA ILE A 403 -3.80 -48.90 -15.07
C ILE A 403 -5.02 -48.87 -14.16
N GLN A 404 -4.77 -48.84 -12.84
CA GLN A 404 -5.82 -48.92 -11.82
C GLN A 404 -5.31 -48.38 -10.50
N VAL A 405 -6.26 -47.85 -9.72
CA VAL A 405 -6.03 -47.50 -8.31
C VAL A 405 -6.85 -48.48 -7.46
N THR A 406 -6.17 -49.11 -6.49
CA THR A 406 -6.78 -50.09 -5.56
C THR A 406 -6.27 -49.87 -4.14
N ASP A 407 -7.03 -50.28 -3.15
CA ASP A 407 -6.64 -50.41 -1.75
C ASP A 407 -6.40 -51.86 -1.34
N ASP A 408 -6.67 -52.85 -2.23
CA ASP A 408 -6.59 -54.26 -2.01
C ASP A 408 -5.91 -54.95 -3.21
N LEU A 409 -4.65 -55.28 -3.09
CA LEU A 409 -3.93 -56.01 -4.14
C LEU A 409 -4.39 -57.45 -4.28
N SER A 410 -4.87 -58.10 -3.22
CA SER A 410 -5.38 -59.46 -3.31
C SER A 410 -6.61 -59.53 -4.22
N HIS A 411 -7.54 -58.59 -4.06
CA HIS A 411 -8.68 -58.47 -4.97
C HIS A 411 -8.24 -58.08 -6.40
N PHE A 412 -7.26 -57.16 -6.54
CA PHE A 412 -6.71 -56.78 -7.85
C PHE A 412 -6.16 -58.00 -8.57
N TRP A 413 -5.30 -58.81 -7.94
CA TRP A 413 -4.69 -59.98 -8.55
C TRP A 413 -5.70 -61.08 -8.93
N ARG A 414 -6.71 -61.32 -8.09
CA ARG A 414 -7.70 -62.35 -8.31
C ARG A 414 -8.71 -61.99 -9.38
N ASP A 415 -9.25 -60.78 -9.36
CA ASP A 415 -10.48 -60.43 -10.10
C ASP A 415 -10.25 -59.46 -11.26
N GLN A 416 -9.20 -58.63 -11.16
CA GLN A 416 -8.95 -57.56 -12.12
C GLN A 416 -7.79 -57.86 -13.08
N TYR A 417 -6.69 -58.33 -12.55
CA TYR A 417 -5.49 -58.62 -13.34
C TYR A 417 -5.72 -59.64 -14.46
N PRO A 418 -6.46 -60.78 -14.28
CA PRO A 418 -6.72 -61.71 -15.36
C PRO A 418 -7.42 -61.09 -16.58
N LYS A 419 -8.26 -60.08 -16.35
CA LYS A 419 -9.00 -59.39 -17.40
C LYS A 419 -8.12 -58.51 -18.26
N ILE A 420 -7.12 -57.87 -17.67
CA ILE A 420 -6.24 -56.91 -18.33
C ILE A 420 -4.90 -57.51 -18.79
N LYS A 421 -4.51 -58.69 -18.26
CA LYS A 421 -3.25 -59.39 -18.57
C LYS A 421 -3.11 -59.63 -20.06
N ALA A 422 -4.15 -60.14 -20.73
CA ALA A 422 -4.10 -60.46 -22.15
C ALA A 422 -3.86 -59.20 -23.03
N GLU A 423 -4.45 -58.09 -22.67
CA GLU A 423 -4.24 -56.81 -23.36
C GLU A 423 -2.82 -56.27 -23.10
N LEU A 424 -2.40 -56.26 -21.84
CA LEU A 424 -1.10 -55.70 -21.45
C LEU A 424 0.05 -56.55 -22.02
N SER A 425 -0.05 -57.89 -21.99
CA SER A 425 0.98 -58.79 -22.56
C SER A 425 1.12 -58.59 -24.08
N ARG A 426 0.02 -58.34 -24.79
CA ARG A 426 0.06 -58.01 -26.21
C ARG A 426 0.69 -56.64 -26.47
N ARG A 427 0.41 -55.68 -25.63
CA ARG A 427 0.91 -54.30 -25.80
C ARG A 427 2.38 -54.16 -25.35
N TYR A 428 2.82 -54.96 -24.39
CA TYR A 428 4.16 -54.93 -23.83
C TYR A 428 4.82 -56.33 -23.81
N PRO A 429 5.09 -56.95 -24.97
CA PRO A 429 5.52 -58.34 -25.09
C PRO A 429 6.91 -58.64 -24.51
N ARG A 430 7.73 -57.58 -24.28
CA ARG A 430 9.08 -57.71 -23.73
C ARG A 430 9.13 -57.76 -22.20
N HIS A 431 8.00 -57.67 -21.55
CA HIS A 431 7.89 -57.68 -20.08
C HIS A 431 7.33 -59.02 -19.60
N GLU A 432 7.73 -59.39 -18.40
CA GLU A 432 7.21 -60.62 -17.75
C GLU A 432 5.77 -60.43 -17.31
N TRP A 433 4.88 -61.37 -17.61
CA TRP A 433 3.48 -61.38 -17.22
C TRP A 433 3.14 -62.70 -16.51
N ARG A 434 3.07 -62.65 -15.17
CA ARG A 434 2.82 -63.81 -14.31
C ARG A 434 1.34 -64.17 -14.20
#